data_54774eb790fb4c5a5ff328dd0073b419
#
_entry.id   54774eb790fb4c5a5ff328dd0073b419
#
_cell.length_a   1.000
_cell.length_b   1.000
_cell.length_c   1.000
_cell.angle_alpha   90.00
_cell.angle_beta   90.00
_cell.angle_gamma   90.00
#
_symmetry.space_group_name_H-M   'P 1'
#
loop_
_entity.id
_entity.type
_entity.pdbx_description
1 polymer ?
#
loop_
_entity_poly.entity_id
_entity_poly.type
_entity_poly.pdbx_seq_one_letter_code
_entity_poly.pdbx_strand_id
1 'polypeptide(L)'
;MFSIPLVAPFCAAAFGALVGSFLNVCIHRLPRGMSVNKPRRSFCPACERLIPWYENVPVLSWLFLRGRCSGCGNPIAVRYVIVEIVTSVLFACVTLKLGATNFPLQAAYWLLVSLMIVATFVDLEHLIIPDEVTWGGVGAGLVLSPMIPALHGAPSPLAGLA
;
A
#
# COMPACT_ATOMS: atom_id res chain seq x y z
N MET A 1 16.41 23.17 12.40
CA MET A 1 15.17 22.39 12.61
C MET A 1 14.24 22.71 11.45
N PHE A 2 14.25 21.90 10.39
CA PHE A 2 13.42 22.18 9.21
C PHE A 2 11.96 21.89 9.56
N SER A 3 11.14 22.95 9.58
CA SER A 3 9.69 22.81 9.71
C SER A 3 9.18 22.19 8.40
N ILE A 4 9.05 20.88 8.38
CA ILE A 4 8.31 20.21 7.28
C ILE A 4 6.88 20.75 7.41
N PRO A 5 6.35 21.43 6.39
CA PRO A 5 4.97 21.89 6.47
C PRO A 5 4.09 20.64 6.70
N LEU A 6 3.25 20.68 7.72
CA LEU A 6 2.35 19.58 8.10
C LEU A 6 1.52 19.04 6.93
N VAL A 7 1.41 19.82 5.86
CA VAL A 7 0.72 19.47 4.61
C VAL A 7 1.34 18.23 3.94
N ALA A 8 2.68 18.14 3.86
CA ALA A 8 3.34 17.02 3.16
C ALA A 8 3.05 15.63 3.80
N PRO A 9 3.23 15.42 5.11
CA PRO A 9 2.90 14.15 5.74
C PRO A 9 1.39 13.86 5.73
N PHE A 10 0.53 14.89 5.76
CA PHE A 10 -0.91 14.70 5.62
C PHE A 10 -1.29 14.22 4.21
N CYS A 11 -0.72 14.82 3.16
CA CYS A 11 -0.91 14.34 1.78
C CYS A 11 -0.37 12.92 1.60
N ALA A 12 0.78 12.61 2.20
CA ALA A 12 1.35 11.27 2.19
C ALA A 12 0.44 10.25 2.90
N ALA A 13 -0.17 10.62 4.03
CA ALA A 13 -1.13 9.79 4.73
C ALA A 13 -2.37 9.51 3.87
N ALA A 14 -2.94 10.54 3.26
CA ALA A 14 -4.10 10.40 2.38
C ALA A 14 -3.78 9.49 1.17
N PHE A 15 -2.63 9.69 0.55
CA PHE A 15 -2.15 8.84 -0.54
C PHE A 15 -1.90 7.39 -0.06
N GLY A 16 -1.29 7.23 1.11
CA GLY A 16 -1.08 5.93 1.75
C GLY A 16 -2.38 5.18 2.01
N ALA A 17 -3.44 5.87 2.43
CA ALA A 17 -4.76 5.24 2.60
C ALA A 17 -5.33 4.71 1.27
N LEU A 18 -5.20 5.48 0.18
CA LEU A 18 -5.61 5.05 -1.16
C LEU A 18 -4.81 3.83 -1.64
N VAL A 19 -3.48 3.87 -1.45
CA VAL A 19 -2.62 2.71 -1.74
C VAL A 19 -3.04 1.53 -0.88
N GLY A 20 -3.28 1.70 0.42
CA GLY A 20 -3.72 0.64 1.34
C GLY A 20 -5.01 -0.05 0.88
N SER A 21 -5.96 0.72 0.36
CA SER A 21 -7.17 0.16 -0.25
C SER A 21 -6.86 -0.74 -1.45
N PHE A 22 -5.89 -0.36 -2.29
CA PHE A 22 -5.42 -1.21 -3.38
C PHE A 22 -4.64 -2.44 -2.87
N LEU A 23 -3.81 -2.28 -1.81
CA LEU A 23 -3.10 -3.42 -1.21
C LEU A 23 -4.06 -4.49 -0.69
N ASN A 24 -5.23 -4.11 -0.18
CA ASN A 24 -6.28 -5.05 0.20
C ASN A 24 -6.73 -5.92 -0.99
N VAL A 25 -6.79 -5.37 -2.20
CA VAL A 25 -7.08 -6.14 -3.42
C VAL A 25 -5.95 -7.13 -3.70
N CYS A 26 -4.69 -6.72 -3.57
CA CYS A 26 -3.52 -7.60 -3.72
C CYS A 26 -3.54 -8.74 -2.70
N ILE A 27 -3.71 -8.42 -1.40
CA ILE A 27 -3.77 -9.39 -0.30
C ILE A 27 -4.88 -10.43 -0.53
N HIS A 28 -6.02 -10.01 -1.06
CA HIS A 28 -7.13 -10.94 -1.32
C HIS A 28 -6.90 -11.79 -2.57
N ARG A 29 -6.35 -11.22 -3.64
CA ARG A 29 -6.31 -11.85 -4.97
C ARG A 29 -5.05 -12.66 -5.24
N LEU A 30 -3.86 -12.18 -4.85
CA LEU A 30 -2.60 -12.86 -5.15
C LEU A 30 -2.54 -14.31 -4.63
N PRO A 31 -2.89 -14.59 -3.35
CA PRO A 31 -2.83 -15.97 -2.85
C PRO A 31 -3.81 -16.92 -3.54
N ARG A 32 -4.83 -16.37 -4.21
CA ARG A 32 -5.86 -17.14 -4.93
C ARG A 32 -5.59 -17.27 -6.42
N GLY A 33 -4.43 -16.80 -6.91
CA GLY A 33 -4.10 -16.80 -8.33
C GLY A 33 -5.02 -15.92 -9.17
N MET A 34 -5.72 -14.97 -8.55
CA MET A 34 -6.67 -14.10 -9.23
C MET A 34 -5.97 -12.86 -9.81
N SER A 35 -6.41 -12.42 -10.99
CA SER A 35 -5.89 -11.18 -11.57
C SER A 35 -6.21 -9.96 -10.69
N VAL A 36 -5.18 -9.16 -10.38
CA VAL A 36 -5.34 -7.90 -9.65
C VAL A 36 -6.17 -6.88 -10.46
N ASN A 37 -6.11 -6.96 -11.79
CA ASN A 37 -6.74 -6.01 -12.71
C ASN A 37 -8.15 -6.41 -13.17
N LYS A 38 -8.57 -7.66 -12.92
CA LYS A 38 -9.89 -8.17 -13.37
C LYS A 38 -10.59 -8.90 -12.21
N PRO A 39 -11.81 -8.51 -11.87
CA PRO A 39 -12.55 -7.32 -12.33
C PRO A 39 -11.92 -6.01 -11.85
N ARG A 40 -12.11 -4.92 -12.60
CA ARG A 40 -11.53 -3.60 -12.26
C ARG A 40 -12.12 -2.97 -11.00
N ARG A 41 -13.32 -3.37 -10.61
CA ARG A 41 -14.00 -2.86 -9.42
C ARG A 41 -13.96 -3.87 -8.30
N SER A 42 -14.00 -3.39 -7.08
CA SER A 42 -14.23 -4.20 -5.90
C SER A 42 -15.67 -4.70 -5.89
N PHE A 43 -15.89 -5.89 -5.36
CA PHE A 43 -17.22 -6.49 -5.22
C PHE A 43 -17.36 -7.13 -3.84
N CYS A 44 -18.58 -7.25 -3.38
CA CYS A 44 -18.89 -7.96 -2.16
C CYS A 44 -18.83 -9.47 -2.40
N PRO A 45 -18.01 -10.25 -1.68
CA PRO A 45 -17.91 -11.70 -1.90
C PRO A 45 -19.21 -12.46 -1.56
N ALA A 46 -20.10 -11.87 -0.76
CA ALA A 46 -21.34 -12.54 -0.33
C ALA A 46 -22.51 -12.33 -1.29
N CYS A 47 -22.62 -11.16 -1.94
CA CYS A 47 -23.75 -10.85 -2.83
C CYS A 47 -23.31 -10.45 -4.24
N GLU A 48 -22.01 -10.49 -4.53
CA GLU A 48 -21.39 -10.15 -5.82
C GLU A 48 -21.68 -8.73 -6.35
N ARG A 49 -22.36 -7.89 -5.56
CA ARG A 49 -22.62 -6.50 -5.90
C ARG A 49 -21.30 -5.76 -6.09
N LEU A 50 -21.19 -5.02 -7.19
CA LEU A 50 -20.08 -4.11 -7.41
C LEU A 50 -20.14 -2.95 -6.42
N ILE A 51 -19.01 -2.66 -5.78
CA ILE A 51 -18.88 -1.58 -4.82
C ILE A 51 -18.69 -0.27 -5.60
N PRO A 52 -19.58 0.73 -5.46
CA PRO A 52 -19.40 2.03 -6.06
C PRO A 52 -18.22 2.76 -5.43
N TRP A 53 -17.61 3.70 -6.16
CA TRP A 53 -16.39 4.38 -5.74
C TRP A 53 -16.51 5.11 -4.39
N TYR A 54 -17.69 5.70 -4.10
CA TYR A 54 -17.94 6.40 -2.84
C TYR A 54 -18.10 5.46 -1.63
N GLU A 55 -18.40 4.19 -1.85
CA GLU A 55 -18.38 3.14 -0.82
C GLU A 55 -16.99 2.48 -0.70
N ASN A 56 -16.01 2.96 -1.46
CA ASN A 56 -14.63 2.46 -1.44
C ASN A 56 -13.63 3.54 -1.01
N VAL A 57 -14.10 4.63 -0.40
CA VAL A 57 -13.22 5.65 0.19
C VAL A 57 -12.56 5.06 1.44
N PRO A 58 -11.21 5.02 1.49
CA PRO A 58 -10.49 4.34 2.56
C PRO A 58 -10.90 4.82 3.94
N VAL A 59 -11.03 3.90 4.87
CA VAL A 59 -11.42 4.11 6.28
C VAL A 59 -12.83 4.69 6.41
N LEU A 60 -13.14 5.77 5.71
CA LEU A 60 -14.41 6.50 5.86
C LEU A 60 -15.60 5.65 5.47
N SER A 61 -15.54 4.93 4.34
CA SER A 61 -16.66 4.08 3.89
C SER A 61 -16.98 3.00 4.89
N TRP A 62 -15.96 2.37 5.48
CA TRP A 62 -16.15 1.35 6.49
C TRP A 62 -16.84 1.91 7.75
N LEU A 63 -16.44 3.10 8.20
CA LEU A 63 -17.05 3.78 9.34
C LEU A 63 -18.52 4.14 9.06
N PHE A 64 -18.79 4.76 7.88
CA PHE A 64 -20.16 5.15 7.50
C PHE A 64 -21.08 3.94 7.32
N LEU A 65 -20.59 2.84 6.75
CA LEU A 65 -21.30 1.60 6.56
C LEU A 65 -21.34 0.73 7.81
N ARG A 66 -20.72 1.19 8.91
CA ARG A 66 -20.61 0.44 10.18
C ARG A 66 -20.05 -0.97 9.99
N GLY A 67 -19.07 -1.10 9.09
CA GLY A 67 -18.44 -2.37 8.77
C GLY A 67 -19.34 -3.38 8.08
N ARG A 68 -20.37 -2.96 7.35
CA ARG A 68 -21.35 -3.85 6.69
C ARG A 68 -21.54 -3.47 5.24
N CYS A 69 -21.77 -4.47 4.40
CA CYS A 69 -22.13 -4.25 3.01
C CYS A 69 -23.49 -3.54 2.90
N SER A 70 -23.55 -2.46 2.12
CA SER A 70 -24.79 -1.71 1.91
C SER A 70 -25.88 -2.49 1.14
N GLY A 71 -25.49 -3.56 0.42
CA GLY A 71 -26.45 -4.38 -0.35
C GLY A 71 -27.03 -5.55 0.43
N CYS A 72 -26.20 -6.29 1.17
CA CYS A 72 -26.64 -7.53 1.85
C CYS A 72 -26.42 -7.53 3.37
N GLY A 73 -25.84 -6.46 3.93
CA GLY A 73 -25.57 -6.38 5.38
C GLY A 73 -24.43 -7.29 5.87
N ASN A 74 -23.78 -8.06 5.00
CA ASN A 74 -22.69 -8.96 5.40
C ASN A 74 -21.53 -8.14 6.01
N PRO A 75 -20.88 -8.61 7.10
CA PRO A 75 -19.80 -7.87 7.73
C PRO A 75 -18.57 -7.77 6.83
N ILE A 76 -17.98 -6.57 6.80
CA ILE A 76 -16.71 -6.29 6.11
C ILE A 76 -15.59 -6.47 7.13
N ALA A 77 -14.63 -7.33 6.82
CA ALA A 77 -13.54 -7.64 7.74
C ALA A 77 -12.77 -6.37 8.15
N VAL A 78 -12.48 -6.25 9.45
CA VAL A 78 -11.73 -5.12 10.04
C VAL A 78 -10.32 -5.00 9.42
N ARG A 79 -9.76 -6.11 8.92
CA ARG A 79 -8.47 -6.12 8.21
C ARG A 79 -8.38 -5.03 7.14
N TYR A 80 -9.45 -4.77 6.37
CA TYR A 80 -9.45 -3.75 5.32
C TYR A 80 -9.06 -2.38 5.87
N VAL A 81 -9.67 -1.98 6.97
CA VAL A 81 -9.38 -0.70 7.63
C VAL A 81 -7.99 -0.70 8.26
N ILE A 82 -7.56 -1.82 8.87
CA ILE A 82 -6.23 -1.92 9.46
C ILE A 82 -5.15 -1.70 8.41
N VAL A 83 -5.24 -2.37 7.25
CA VAL A 83 -4.28 -2.20 6.15
C VAL A 83 -4.25 -0.74 5.67
N GLU A 84 -5.41 -0.11 5.50
CA GLU A 84 -5.51 1.28 5.05
C GLU A 84 -4.87 2.26 6.06
N ILE A 85 -5.15 2.09 7.36
CA ILE A 85 -4.56 2.93 8.42
C ILE A 85 -3.07 2.70 8.53
N VAL A 86 -2.60 1.45 8.55
CA VAL A 86 -1.18 1.12 8.67
C VAL A 86 -0.40 1.71 7.49
N THR A 87 -0.91 1.56 6.26
CA THR A 87 -0.25 2.13 5.08
C THR A 87 -0.22 3.66 5.15
N SER A 88 -1.33 4.28 5.55
CA SER A 88 -1.44 5.73 5.74
C SER A 88 -0.39 6.26 6.72
N VAL A 89 -0.31 5.65 7.90
CA VAL A 89 0.63 6.04 8.96
C VAL A 89 2.08 5.84 8.52
N LEU A 90 2.42 4.70 7.92
CA LEU A 90 3.78 4.42 7.48
C LEU A 90 4.23 5.37 6.37
N PHE A 91 3.35 5.74 5.43
CA PHE A 91 3.68 6.71 4.39
C PHE A 91 3.94 8.09 4.98
N ALA A 92 3.13 8.52 5.95
CA ALA A 92 3.38 9.76 6.69
C ALA A 92 4.70 9.73 7.45
N CYS A 93 5.01 8.62 8.14
CA CYS A 93 6.27 8.45 8.88
C CYS A 93 7.49 8.51 7.96
N VAL A 94 7.44 7.87 6.78
CA VAL A 94 8.50 7.96 5.76
C VAL A 94 8.70 9.41 5.33
N THR A 95 7.61 10.15 5.06
CA THR A 95 7.67 11.55 4.66
C THR A 95 8.24 12.44 5.78
N LEU A 96 7.85 12.21 7.02
CA LEU A 96 8.38 12.95 8.18
C LEU A 96 9.87 12.70 8.36
N LYS A 97 10.35 11.47 8.11
CA LYS A 97 11.76 11.11 8.31
C LYS A 97 12.66 11.58 7.18
N LEU A 98 12.24 11.46 5.93
CA LEU A 98 13.04 11.79 4.76
C LEU A 98 12.90 13.26 4.31
N GLY A 99 11.84 13.92 4.75
CA GLY A 99 11.46 15.24 4.21
C GLY A 99 10.79 15.12 2.83
N ALA A 100 10.19 16.20 2.36
CA ALA A 100 9.49 16.24 1.08
C ALA A 100 10.42 16.51 -0.13
N THR A 101 11.71 16.70 0.08
CA THR A 101 12.66 17.17 -0.93
C THR A 101 13.21 16.05 -1.82
N ASN A 102 13.28 14.81 -1.32
CA ASN A 102 13.82 13.68 -2.06
C ASN A 102 12.71 12.68 -2.44
N PHE A 103 11.87 13.10 -3.39
CA PHE A 103 10.73 12.29 -3.83
C PHE A 103 11.10 10.89 -4.37
N PRO A 104 12.18 10.70 -5.18
CA PRO A 104 12.56 9.37 -5.63
C PRO A 104 12.86 8.39 -4.48
N LEU A 105 13.62 8.86 -3.49
CA LEU A 105 13.92 8.06 -2.30
C LEU A 105 12.67 7.74 -1.49
N GLN A 106 11.80 8.73 -1.31
CA GLN A 106 10.53 8.57 -0.62
C GLN A 106 9.62 7.54 -1.32
N ALA A 107 9.52 7.61 -2.65
CA ALA A 107 8.75 6.67 -3.45
C ALA A 107 9.30 5.24 -3.34
N ALA A 108 10.62 5.06 -3.31
CA ALA A 108 11.25 3.76 -3.10
C ALA A 108 10.88 3.15 -1.72
N TYR A 109 10.91 3.96 -0.66
CA TYR A 109 10.48 3.50 0.65
C TYR A 109 8.97 3.21 0.74
N TRP A 110 8.13 3.99 0.07
CA TRP A 110 6.69 3.72 -0.01
C TRP A 110 6.41 2.40 -0.74
N LEU A 111 7.15 2.12 -1.83
CA LEU A 111 7.06 0.84 -2.53
C LEU A 111 7.48 -0.32 -1.61
N LEU A 112 8.63 -0.20 -0.94
CA LEU A 112 9.11 -1.22 0.00
C LEU A 112 8.08 -1.49 1.10
N VAL A 113 7.55 -0.44 1.74
CA VAL A 113 6.50 -0.56 2.76
C VAL A 113 5.27 -1.26 2.22
N SER A 114 4.84 -0.93 1.00
CA SER A 114 3.69 -1.57 0.35
C SER A 114 3.89 -3.07 0.14
N LEU A 115 5.07 -3.47 -0.36
CA LEU A 115 5.42 -4.88 -0.54
C LEU A 115 5.48 -5.63 0.79
N MET A 116 6.06 -5.01 1.83
CA MET A 116 6.11 -5.59 3.18
C MET A 116 4.71 -5.78 3.78
N ILE A 117 3.81 -4.83 3.60
CA ILE A 117 2.42 -4.95 4.07
C ILE A 117 1.73 -6.12 3.36
N VAL A 118 1.83 -6.22 2.03
CA VAL A 118 1.23 -7.35 1.29
C VAL A 118 1.80 -8.67 1.77
N ALA A 119 3.14 -8.80 1.83
CA ALA A 119 3.80 -10.01 2.32
C ALA A 119 3.30 -10.41 3.72
N THR A 120 3.31 -9.45 4.66
CA THR A 120 2.91 -9.70 6.06
C THR A 120 1.46 -10.15 6.16
N PHE A 121 0.52 -9.46 5.52
CA PHE A 121 -0.89 -9.82 5.64
C PHE A 121 -1.25 -11.10 4.88
N VAL A 122 -0.57 -11.41 3.79
CA VAL A 122 -0.74 -12.71 3.10
C VAL A 122 -0.16 -13.83 3.95
N ASP A 123 1.02 -13.64 4.55
CA ASP A 123 1.63 -14.64 5.41
C ASP A 123 0.77 -14.93 6.66
N LEU A 124 0.23 -13.89 7.29
CA LEU A 124 -0.67 -14.05 8.44
C LEU A 124 -1.95 -14.84 8.13
N GLU A 125 -2.44 -14.80 6.88
CA GLU A 125 -3.69 -15.49 6.49
C GLU A 125 -3.45 -16.84 5.83
N HIS A 126 -2.37 -17.00 5.08
CA HIS A 126 -2.14 -18.13 4.19
C HIS A 126 -0.84 -18.88 4.47
N LEU A 127 0.05 -18.34 5.34
CA LEU A 127 1.39 -18.87 5.64
C LEU A 127 2.24 -19.06 4.37
N ILE A 128 2.10 -18.17 3.40
CA ILE A 128 2.85 -18.14 2.15
C ILE A 128 3.23 -16.70 1.80
N ILE A 129 4.32 -16.54 1.05
CA ILE A 129 4.69 -15.24 0.45
C ILE A 129 4.47 -15.38 -1.05
N PRO A 130 3.61 -14.55 -1.68
CA PRO A 130 3.37 -14.62 -3.12
C PRO A 130 4.64 -14.33 -3.92
N ASP A 131 4.89 -15.11 -4.96
CA ASP A 131 6.04 -14.95 -5.85
C ASP A 131 6.07 -13.57 -6.51
N GLU A 132 4.91 -13.00 -6.83
CA GLU A 132 4.78 -11.65 -7.40
C GLU A 132 5.34 -10.57 -6.47
N VAL A 133 5.19 -10.73 -5.16
CA VAL A 133 5.74 -9.80 -4.17
C VAL A 133 7.26 -9.96 -4.09
N THR A 134 7.75 -11.19 -4.07
CA THR A 134 9.18 -11.49 -3.97
C THR A 134 9.93 -11.05 -5.23
N TRP A 135 9.52 -11.54 -6.40
CA TRP A 135 10.16 -11.18 -7.67
C TRP A 135 9.95 -9.73 -8.05
N GLY A 136 8.76 -9.18 -7.74
CA GLY A 136 8.48 -7.76 -7.91
C GLY A 136 9.38 -6.89 -7.04
N GLY A 137 9.63 -7.29 -5.80
CA GLY A 137 10.54 -6.59 -4.89
C GLY A 137 11.99 -6.66 -5.33
N VAL A 138 12.48 -7.85 -5.74
CA VAL A 138 13.83 -8.02 -6.29
C VAL A 138 14.01 -7.18 -7.55
N GLY A 139 13.07 -7.25 -8.51
CA GLY A 139 13.13 -6.47 -9.73
C GLY A 139 13.12 -4.96 -9.48
N ALA A 140 12.25 -4.49 -8.59
CA ALA A 140 12.22 -3.08 -8.19
C ALA A 140 13.53 -2.65 -7.52
N GLY A 141 14.09 -3.47 -6.62
CA GLY A 141 15.37 -3.19 -5.98
C GLY A 141 16.52 -3.07 -6.97
N LEU A 142 16.61 -4.00 -7.94
CA LEU A 142 17.65 -3.96 -8.99
C LEU A 142 17.55 -2.71 -9.87
N VAL A 143 16.35 -2.23 -10.15
CA VAL A 143 16.13 -1.03 -10.98
C VAL A 143 16.36 0.24 -10.15
N LEU A 144 15.83 0.32 -8.95
CA LEU A 144 15.88 1.54 -8.13
C LEU A 144 17.24 1.77 -7.50
N SER A 145 18.00 0.70 -7.19
CA SER A 145 19.33 0.78 -6.58
C SER A 145 20.29 1.68 -7.38
N PRO A 146 20.53 1.47 -8.67
CA PRO A 146 21.42 2.34 -9.46
C PRO A 146 20.80 3.72 -9.75
N MET A 147 19.47 3.84 -9.77
CA MET A 147 18.78 5.10 -10.10
C MET A 147 18.72 6.06 -8.92
N ILE A 148 18.77 5.55 -7.69
CA ILE A 148 18.62 6.35 -6.45
C ILE A 148 19.88 6.17 -5.58
N PRO A 149 20.97 6.91 -5.82
CA PRO A 149 22.21 6.81 -5.04
C PRO A 149 22.01 7.02 -3.54
N ALA A 150 21.01 7.82 -3.18
CA ALA A 150 20.66 8.10 -1.80
C ALA A 150 20.24 6.84 -0.99
N LEU A 151 19.84 5.74 -1.66
CA LEU A 151 19.56 4.46 -0.98
C LEU A 151 20.81 3.85 -0.33
N HIS A 152 21.99 4.14 -0.88
CA HIS A 152 23.26 3.60 -0.41
C HIS A 152 24.13 4.67 0.28
N GLY A 153 23.63 5.89 0.46
CA GLY A 153 24.42 7.01 0.95
C GLY A 153 25.56 7.41 -0.02
N ALA A 154 25.47 6.96 -1.27
CA ALA A 154 26.53 7.15 -2.27
C ALA A 154 26.36 8.48 -3.01
N PRO A 155 27.47 9.18 -3.35
CA PRO A 155 27.44 10.45 -4.08
C PRO A 155 27.10 10.29 -5.58
N SER A 156 27.16 9.08 -6.12
CA SER A 156 26.89 8.80 -7.53
C SER A 156 26.18 7.45 -7.73
N PRO A 157 25.44 7.28 -8.86
CA PRO A 157 24.72 6.02 -9.15
C PRO A 157 25.62 4.79 -9.20
N LEU A 158 26.84 4.92 -9.69
CA LEU A 158 27.77 3.80 -9.85
C LEU A 158 28.49 3.43 -8.54
N ALA A 159 28.63 4.36 -7.60
CA ALA A 159 29.26 4.11 -6.32
C ALA A 159 28.41 3.20 -5.39
N GLY A 160 27.15 3.01 -5.68
CA GLY A 160 26.27 2.10 -4.95
C GLY A 160 26.31 0.65 -5.43
N LEU A 161 27.05 0.35 -6.48
CA LEU A 161 27.19 -1.00 -7.05
C LEU A 161 28.53 -1.67 -6.70
N ALA A 162 29.46 -0.94 -6.09
CA ALA A 162 30.75 -1.42 -5.60
C ALA A 162 30.68 -1.81 -4.14
#